data_3d40467881c286ea50fca1a15104cc6b
#
_entry.id   3d40467881c286ea50fca1a15104cc6b
#
_cell.length_a   1.000
_cell.length_b   1.000
_cell.length_c   1.000
_cell.angle_alpha   90.00
_cell.angle_beta   90.00
_cell.angle_gamma   90.00
#
_symmetry.space_group_name_H-M   'P 1'
#
loop_
_entity.id
_entity.type
_entity.pdbx_description
1 polymer ?
#
loop_
_entity_poly.entity_id
_entity_poly.type
_entity_poly.pdbx_seq_one_letter_code
_entity_poly.pdbx_strand_id
1 'polypeptide(L)'
;MGQKTHPYGFRLVYNKTWHSRWYGDSHYADTLHEDLKLRRKLKERLQHAGVSEVDIERAADKLRVTIYTSRPGIIIGRRGAEVDKLRDDLQKEMGREVHINIQEIQRPELDAQLVAESIAGQLVRRVSFRRAMKKAMESAFRFGAKGVKIMVSGRLGGAEIARSEWYQEGRLPLHTLKADIDYGLGEARTTYGVIGVKVWVYKGDLLKEKSRRASA
;
A
#
# COMPACT_ATOMS: atom_id res chain seq x y z
N MET A 1 -17.85 4.62 20.05
CA MET A 1 -16.49 4.05 19.90
C MET A 1 -15.54 5.17 19.52
N GLY A 2 -14.38 5.28 20.17
CA GLY A 2 -13.42 6.36 19.92
C GLY A 2 -12.75 6.31 18.54
N GLN A 3 -12.15 7.40 18.14
CA GLN A 3 -11.35 7.53 16.92
C GLN A 3 -10.17 6.57 16.95
N LYS A 4 -9.80 6.02 15.78
CA LYS A 4 -8.66 5.11 15.65
C LYS A 4 -7.55 5.82 14.87
N THR A 5 -6.35 5.84 15.44
CA THR A 5 -5.17 6.36 14.77
C THR A 5 -4.79 5.45 13.60
N HIS A 6 -4.29 6.05 12.51
CA HIS A 6 -3.79 5.29 11.37
C HIS A 6 -2.60 4.41 11.79
N PRO A 7 -2.62 3.09 11.55
CA PRO A 7 -1.59 2.17 12.10
C PRO A 7 -0.18 2.50 11.60
N TYR A 8 -0.05 2.91 10.35
CA TYR A 8 1.21 3.34 9.77
C TYR A 8 1.72 4.64 10.41
N GLY A 9 0.84 5.66 10.51
CA GLY A 9 1.17 6.95 11.11
C GLY A 9 1.59 6.84 12.58
N PHE A 10 0.94 5.95 13.34
CA PHE A 10 1.29 5.69 14.74
C PHE A 10 2.71 5.12 14.91
N ARG A 11 3.25 4.46 13.86
CA ARG A 11 4.57 3.78 13.87
C ARG A 11 5.64 4.52 13.10
N LEU A 12 5.36 5.70 12.58
CA LEU A 12 6.36 6.55 11.94
C LEU A 12 7.51 6.84 12.91
N VAL A 13 8.73 6.90 12.37
CA VAL A 13 10.00 7.09 13.11
C VAL A 13 10.39 5.88 13.96
N TYR A 14 9.44 5.07 14.43
CA TYR A 14 9.75 3.91 15.25
C TYR A 14 10.17 2.69 14.41
N ASN A 15 9.31 2.23 13.48
CA ASN A 15 9.55 1.10 12.59
C ASN A 15 9.08 1.32 11.15
N LYS A 16 8.44 2.44 10.87
CA LYS A 16 8.04 2.87 9.53
C LYS A 16 8.71 4.20 9.19
N THR A 17 8.96 4.44 7.92
CA THR A 17 9.53 5.68 7.38
C THR A 17 8.52 6.38 6.48
N TRP A 18 8.81 7.61 6.09
CA TRP A 18 7.98 8.37 5.16
C TRP A 18 8.11 7.82 3.73
N HIS A 19 7.01 7.83 2.98
CA HIS A 19 7.02 7.47 1.55
C HIS A 19 7.59 8.57 0.65
N SER A 20 7.64 9.79 1.12
CA SER A 20 8.35 10.90 0.47
C SER A 20 9.47 11.34 1.38
N ARG A 21 10.71 11.34 0.86
CA ARG A 21 11.94 11.67 1.61
C ARG A 21 12.63 12.82 0.91
N TRP A 22 12.41 14.01 1.41
CA TRP A 22 13.04 15.24 0.97
C TRP A 22 12.85 16.34 2.02
N TYR A 23 13.66 17.37 1.92
CA TYR A 23 13.57 18.57 2.74
C TYR A 23 13.29 19.76 1.82
N GLY A 24 12.43 20.68 2.24
CA GLY A 24 12.12 21.91 1.50
C GLY A 24 11.44 22.92 2.41
N ASP A 25 11.87 24.18 2.33
CA ASP A 25 11.29 25.27 3.11
C ASP A 25 10.22 26.04 2.31
N SER A 26 10.65 26.87 1.35
CA SER A 26 9.77 27.82 0.66
C SER A 26 8.81 27.17 -0.35
N HIS A 27 9.19 26.04 -0.97
CA HIS A 27 8.42 25.35 -2.00
C HIS A 27 7.78 24.04 -1.52
N TYR A 28 7.58 23.90 -0.20
CA TYR A 28 7.06 22.66 0.39
C TYR A 28 5.71 22.25 -0.20
N ALA A 29 4.76 23.19 -0.31
CA ALA A 29 3.41 22.91 -0.79
C ALA A 29 3.41 22.44 -2.24
N ASP A 30 4.16 23.10 -3.12
CA ASP A 30 4.22 22.76 -4.54
C ASP A 30 4.85 21.38 -4.73
N THR A 31 5.97 21.13 -4.05
CA THR A 31 6.65 19.83 -4.08
C THR A 31 5.76 18.69 -3.57
N LEU A 32 5.00 18.93 -2.50
CA LEU A 32 4.06 17.95 -1.97
C LEU A 32 2.95 17.64 -2.97
N HIS A 33 2.39 18.67 -3.62
CA HIS A 33 1.35 18.50 -4.63
C HIS A 33 1.86 17.74 -5.87
N GLU A 34 3.09 18.01 -6.30
CA GLU A 34 3.75 17.26 -7.36
C GLU A 34 3.86 15.77 -6.99
N ASP A 35 4.36 15.44 -5.78
CA ASP A 35 4.49 14.06 -5.32
C ASP A 35 3.13 13.34 -5.25
N LEU A 36 2.09 14.01 -4.78
CA LEU A 36 0.74 13.44 -4.72
C LEU A 36 0.17 13.16 -6.12
N LYS A 37 0.37 14.08 -7.07
CA LYS A 37 -0.04 13.90 -8.47
C LYS A 37 0.71 12.74 -9.11
N LEU A 38 2.04 12.70 -8.94
CA LEU A 38 2.90 11.65 -9.45
C LEU A 38 2.47 10.27 -8.92
N ARG A 39 2.28 10.15 -7.61
CA ARG A 39 1.87 8.89 -6.96
C ARG A 39 0.51 8.41 -7.45
N ARG A 40 -0.46 9.33 -7.61
CA ARG A 40 -1.78 9.00 -8.14
C ARG A 40 -1.68 8.51 -9.59
N LYS A 41 -0.98 9.25 -10.45
CA LYS A 41 -0.78 8.90 -11.86
C LYS A 41 -0.09 7.54 -12.03
N LEU A 42 0.94 7.27 -11.23
CA LEU A 42 1.62 5.97 -11.26
C LEU A 42 0.71 4.82 -10.83
N LYS A 43 -0.08 5.00 -9.77
CA LYS A 43 -1.03 3.99 -9.33
C LYS A 43 -2.11 3.71 -10.36
N GLU A 44 -2.65 4.74 -11.02
CA GLU A 44 -3.66 4.60 -12.07
C GLU A 44 -3.09 3.89 -13.30
N ARG A 45 -1.91 4.31 -13.79
CA ARG A 45 -1.27 3.74 -14.98
C ARG A 45 -0.84 2.29 -14.78
N LEU A 46 -0.37 1.95 -13.57
CA LEU A 46 0.19 0.65 -13.23
C LEU A 46 -0.77 -0.25 -12.43
N GLN A 47 -2.07 0.04 -12.46
CA GLN A 47 -3.06 -0.71 -11.69
C GLN A 47 -3.01 -2.23 -11.92
N HIS A 48 -2.73 -2.66 -13.17
CA HIS A 48 -2.68 -4.08 -13.52
C HIS A 48 -1.39 -4.77 -13.05
N ALA A 49 -0.36 -4.00 -12.71
CA ALA A 49 0.90 -4.54 -12.18
C ALA A 49 0.81 -4.87 -10.69
N GLY A 50 -0.24 -4.42 -9.98
CA GLY A 50 -0.39 -4.63 -8.55
C GLY A 50 0.68 -3.84 -7.78
N VAL A 51 0.64 -2.52 -7.88
CA VAL A 51 1.52 -1.61 -7.14
C VAL A 51 1.01 -1.42 -5.73
N SER A 52 1.80 -1.78 -4.73
CA SER A 52 1.50 -1.56 -3.33
C SER A 52 1.83 -0.13 -2.92
N GLU A 53 3.10 0.23 -3.00
CA GLU A 53 3.65 1.49 -2.50
C GLU A 53 4.51 2.17 -3.57
N VAL A 54 4.62 3.48 -3.47
CA VAL A 54 5.52 4.30 -4.30
C VAL A 54 6.27 5.24 -3.37
N ASP A 55 7.57 5.01 -3.23
CA ASP A 55 8.46 5.87 -2.48
C ASP A 55 9.12 6.89 -3.41
N ILE A 56 9.22 8.14 -2.94
CA ILE A 56 9.77 9.25 -3.69
C ILE A 56 10.90 9.86 -2.87
N GLU A 57 12.09 9.92 -3.46
CA GLU A 57 13.24 10.57 -2.87
C GLU A 57 13.68 11.71 -3.79
N ARG A 58 13.85 12.90 -3.24
CA ARG A 58 14.34 14.07 -3.97
C ARG A 58 15.69 14.49 -3.40
N ALA A 59 16.69 14.54 -4.26
CA ALA A 59 18.02 14.99 -3.93
C ALA A 59 18.48 15.99 -4.98
N ALA A 60 18.50 17.27 -4.65
CA ALA A 60 18.77 18.37 -5.58
C ALA A 60 17.89 18.27 -6.85
N ASP A 61 18.49 18.09 -8.02
CA ASP A 61 17.79 18.01 -9.32
C ASP A 61 17.38 16.58 -9.71
N LYS A 62 17.67 15.58 -8.86
CA LYS A 62 17.37 14.19 -9.15
C LYS A 62 16.14 13.71 -8.38
N LEU A 63 15.24 13.05 -9.09
CA LEU A 63 14.06 12.41 -8.54
C LEU A 63 14.24 10.89 -8.64
N ARG A 64 14.27 10.21 -7.50
CA ARG A 64 14.25 8.74 -7.44
C ARG A 64 12.88 8.27 -7.03
N VAL A 65 12.26 7.45 -7.88
CA VAL A 65 10.97 6.83 -7.64
C VAL A 65 11.15 5.33 -7.47
N THR A 66 10.87 4.79 -6.30
CA THR A 66 10.89 3.35 -6.04
C THR A 66 9.48 2.82 -6.04
N ILE A 67 9.19 1.87 -6.93
CA ILE A 67 7.86 1.26 -7.10
C ILE A 67 7.90 -0.16 -6.55
N TYR A 68 7.09 -0.43 -5.52
CA TYR A 68 6.91 -1.77 -4.97
C TYR A 68 5.74 -2.45 -5.66
N THR A 69 6.00 -3.58 -6.30
CA THR A 69 5.01 -4.28 -7.12
C THR A 69 5.06 -5.79 -6.94
N SER A 70 3.92 -6.45 -7.10
CA SER A 70 3.84 -7.91 -7.13
C SER A 70 4.20 -8.51 -8.49
N ARG A 71 4.20 -7.71 -9.57
CA ARG A 71 4.44 -8.18 -10.94
C ARG A 71 5.38 -7.25 -11.69
N PRO A 72 6.68 -7.26 -11.36
CA PRO A 72 7.66 -6.35 -11.95
C PRO A 72 7.78 -6.50 -13.47
N GLY A 73 7.58 -7.69 -14.00
CA GLY A 73 7.67 -7.95 -15.44
C GLY A 73 6.69 -7.15 -16.29
N ILE A 74 5.52 -6.78 -15.75
CA ILE A 74 4.53 -5.93 -16.45
C ILE A 74 5.04 -4.50 -16.57
N ILE A 75 5.72 -4.00 -15.52
CA ILE A 75 6.25 -2.63 -15.52
C ILE A 75 7.51 -2.54 -16.37
N ILE A 76 8.38 -3.54 -16.29
CA ILE A 76 9.63 -3.57 -17.07
C ILE A 76 9.32 -3.70 -18.57
N GLY A 77 8.34 -4.55 -18.91
CA GLY A 77 7.98 -4.82 -20.30
C GLY A 77 9.04 -5.59 -21.07
N ARG A 78 8.86 -5.69 -22.39
CA ARG A 78 9.84 -6.36 -23.26
C ARG A 78 11.12 -5.53 -23.37
N ARG A 79 12.24 -6.07 -22.89
CA ARG A 79 13.58 -5.43 -22.94
C ARG A 79 13.64 -4.05 -22.26
N GLY A 80 12.79 -3.78 -21.27
CA GLY A 80 12.81 -2.49 -20.56
C GLY A 80 12.07 -1.34 -21.24
N ALA A 81 11.45 -1.55 -22.40
CA ALA A 81 10.83 -0.48 -23.18
C ALA A 81 9.71 0.28 -22.46
N GLU A 82 8.95 -0.40 -21.58
CA GLU A 82 7.87 0.25 -20.84
C GLU A 82 8.40 1.15 -19.70
N VAL A 83 9.47 0.73 -19.03
CA VAL A 83 10.13 1.55 -17.99
C VAL A 83 10.80 2.77 -18.62
N ASP A 84 11.46 2.61 -19.77
CA ASP A 84 12.10 3.73 -20.46
C ASP A 84 11.06 4.77 -20.90
N LYS A 85 9.95 4.34 -21.48
CA LYS A 85 8.82 5.23 -21.81
C LYS A 85 8.26 5.94 -20.56
N LEU A 86 8.08 5.18 -19.48
CA LEU A 86 7.58 5.74 -18.22
C LEU A 86 8.55 6.80 -17.69
N ARG A 87 9.85 6.52 -17.71
CA ARG A 87 10.90 7.47 -17.31
C ARG A 87 10.85 8.74 -18.16
N ASP A 88 10.82 8.60 -19.48
CA ASP A 88 10.84 9.74 -20.42
C ASP A 88 9.57 10.60 -20.25
N ASP A 89 8.40 9.98 -20.05
CA ASP A 89 7.15 10.68 -19.78
C ASP A 89 7.24 11.49 -18.48
N LEU A 90 7.80 10.89 -17.41
CA LEU A 90 7.97 11.56 -16.12
C LEU A 90 9.02 12.68 -16.19
N GLN A 91 10.13 12.48 -16.92
CA GLN A 91 11.13 13.52 -17.11
C GLN A 91 10.56 14.76 -17.83
N LYS A 92 9.73 14.53 -18.86
CA LYS A 92 9.06 15.62 -19.58
C LYS A 92 8.08 16.40 -18.69
N GLU A 93 7.38 15.70 -17.81
CA GLU A 93 6.39 16.32 -16.92
C GLU A 93 7.02 17.08 -15.76
N MET A 94 8.08 16.51 -15.18
CA MET A 94 8.72 17.04 -13.98
C MET A 94 9.85 18.03 -14.29
N GLY A 95 10.36 18.05 -15.53
CA GLY A 95 11.49 18.90 -15.95
C GLY A 95 12.82 18.58 -15.22
N ARG A 96 12.93 17.39 -14.61
CA ARG A 96 14.08 16.95 -13.80
C ARG A 96 14.50 15.53 -14.21
N GLU A 97 15.73 15.15 -13.87
CA GLU A 97 16.21 13.79 -14.09
C GLU A 97 15.47 12.80 -13.17
N VAL A 98 14.81 11.78 -13.77
CA VAL A 98 14.03 10.77 -13.04
C VAL A 98 14.70 9.41 -13.12
N HIS A 99 14.96 8.81 -11.96
CA HIS A 99 15.41 7.43 -11.83
C HIS A 99 14.28 6.57 -11.29
N ILE A 100 13.91 5.52 -12.03
CA ILE A 100 12.89 4.56 -11.60
C ILE A 100 13.58 3.31 -11.10
N ASN A 101 13.27 2.93 -9.87
CA ASN A 101 13.68 1.66 -9.26
C ASN A 101 12.43 0.79 -9.05
N ILE A 102 12.50 -0.50 -9.44
CA ILE A 102 11.39 -1.43 -9.30
C ILE A 102 11.81 -2.50 -8.30
N GLN A 103 11.03 -2.65 -7.23
CA GLN A 103 11.22 -3.68 -6.22
C GLN A 103 10.07 -4.67 -6.24
N GLU A 104 10.42 -5.96 -6.28
CA GLU A 104 9.45 -7.04 -6.24
C GLU A 104 9.01 -7.33 -4.81
N ILE A 105 7.70 -7.49 -4.63
CA ILE A 105 7.11 -7.96 -3.38
C ILE A 105 6.99 -9.48 -3.47
N GLN A 106 7.86 -10.20 -2.76
CA GLN A 106 7.90 -11.67 -2.80
C GLN A 106 6.62 -12.34 -2.28
N ARG A 107 5.92 -11.71 -1.34
CA ARG A 107 4.71 -12.26 -0.69
C ARG A 107 3.57 -11.24 -0.74
N PRO A 108 2.89 -11.10 -1.89
CA PRO A 108 1.80 -10.14 -2.06
C PRO A 108 0.61 -10.40 -1.12
N GLU A 109 0.46 -11.63 -0.62
CA GLU A 109 -0.60 -12.01 0.32
C GLU A 109 -0.39 -11.44 1.74
N LEU A 110 0.84 -11.02 2.06
CA LEU A 110 1.18 -10.35 3.32
C LEU A 110 1.16 -8.82 3.21
N ASP A 111 0.96 -8.30 2.00
CA ASP A 111 0.85 -6.87 1.74
C ASP A 111 -0.61 -6.43 1.86
N ALA A 112 -0.89 -5.55 2.83
CA ALA A 112 -2.26 -5.16 3.13
C ALA A 112 -2.93 -4.38 1.99
N GLN A 113 -2.16 -3.59 1.23
CA GLN A 113 -2.70 -2.81 0.11
C GLN A 113 -3.10 -3.72 -1.05
N LEU A 114 -2.24 -4.67 -1.42
CA LEU A 114 -2.52 -5.64 -2.49
C LEU A 114 -3.70 -6.55 -2.15
N VAL A 115 -3.81 -6.97 -0.89
CA VAL A 115 -4.96 -7.75 -0.40
C VAL A 115 -6.23 -6.92 -0.48
N ALA A 116 -6.21 -5.64 -0.07
CA ALA A 116 -7.37 -4.76 -0.15
C ALA A 116 -7.84 -4.55 -1.60
N GLU A 117 -6.91 -4.31 -2.52
CA GLU A 117 -7.20 -4.16 -3.95
C GLU A 117 -7.71 -5.46 -4.58
N SER A 118 -7.18 -6.61 -4.19
CA SER A 118 -7.66 -7.92 -4.64
C SER A 118 -9.11 -8.16 -4.21
N ILE A 119 -9.45 -7.86 -2.94
CA ILE A 119 -10.82 -7.96 -2.45
C ILE A 119 -11.72 -6.98 -3.19
N ALA A 120 -11.31 -5.72 -3.35
CA ALA A 120 -12.06 -4.71 -4.09
C ALA A 120 -12.37 -5.17 -5.52
N GLY A 121 -11.38 -5.71 -6.23
CA GLY A 121 -11.56 -6.28 -7.58
C GLY A 121 -12.54 -7.46 -7.62
N GLN A 122 -12.56 -8.30 -6.59
CA GLN A 122 -13.55 -9.40 -6.48
C GLN A 122 -14.96 -8.86 -6.23
N LEU A 123 -15.11 -7.81 -5.42
CA LEU A 123 -16.41 -7.18 -5.17
C LEU A 123 -17.00 -6.53 -6.43
N VAL A 124 -16.18 -5.89 -7.25
CA VAL A 124 -16.59 -5.34 -8.55
C VAL A 124 -17.10 -6.45 -9.47
N ARG A 125 -16.50 -7.64 -9.41
CA ARG A 125 -16.94 -8.84 -10.16
C ARG A 125 -18.14 -9.55 -9.52
N ARG A 126 -18.81 -8.92 -8.55
CA ARG A 126 -19.98 -9.44 -7.82
C ARG A 126 -19.74 -10.74 -7.06
N VAL A 127 -18.50 -11.01 -6.63
CA VAL A 127 -18.24 -12.12 -5.73
C VAL A 127 -18.79 -11.78 -4.34
N SER A 128 -19.35 -12.77 -3.64
CA SER A 128 -19.85 -12.59 -2.28
C SER A 128 -18.73 -12.04 -1.38
N PHE A 129 -18.98 -10.92 -0.72
CA PHE A 129 -18.00 -10.26 0.16
C PHE A 129 -17.52 -11.18 1.28
N ARG A 130 -18.40 -12.02 1.86
CA ARG A 130 -18.01 -12.98 2.90
C ARG A 130 -17.00 -14.01 2.38
N ARG A 131 -17.21 -14.52 1.18
CA ARG A 131 -16.31 -15.47 0.53
C ARG A 131 -14.98 -14.83 0.20
N ALA A 132 -14.97 -13.60 -0.34
CA ALA A 132 -13.77 -12.84 -0.68
C ALA A 132 -12.92 -12.56 0.57
N MET A 133 -13.55 -12.10 1.68
CA MET A 133 -12.86 -11.83 2.94
C MET A 133 -12.26 -13.10 3.55
N LYS A 134 -13.03 -14.21 3.64
CA LYS A 134 -12.52 -15.47 4.19
C LYS A 134 -11.34 -16.01 3.39
N LYS A 135 -11.46 -16.06 2.06
CA LYS A 135 -10.39 -16.51 1.17
C LYS A 135 -9.11 -15.69 1.34
N ALA A 136 -9.24 -14.36 1.45
CA ALA A 136 -8.09 -13.47 1.64
C ALA A 136 -7.42 -13.71 3.01
N MET A 137 -8.20 -13.93 4.08
CA MET A 137 -7.68 -14.26 5.41
C MET A 137 -6.93 -15.59 5.41
N GLU A 138 -7.54 -16.64 4.90
CA GLU A 138 -6.93 -17.98 4.80
C GLU A 138 -5.61 -17.92 4.02
N SER A 139 -5.59 -17.15 2.90
CA SER A 139 -4.37 -16.95 2.13
C SER A 139 -3.28 -16.26 2.95
N ALA A 140 -3.60 -15.15 3.62
CA ALA A 140 -2.63 -14.42 4.43
C ALA A 140 -2.04 -15.28 5.57
N PHE A 141 -2.86 -16.09 6.24
CA PHE A 141 -2.37 -17.03 7.27
C PHE A 141 -1.47 -18.12 6.69
N ARG A 142 -1.79 -18.66 5.51
CA ARG A 142 -0.95 -19.65 4.83
C ARG A 142 0.44 -19.12 4.54
N PHE A 143 0.57 -17.83 4.23
CA PHE A 143 1.84 -17.16 3.99
C PHE A 143 2.54 -16.63 5.26
N GLY A 144 1.95 -16.86 6.44
CA GLY A 144 2.60 -16.62 7.72
C GLY A 144 2.20 -15.33 8.43
N ALA A 145 1.05 -14.74 8.12
CA ALA A 145 0.48 -13.66 8.92
C ALA A 145 0.16 -14.18 10.34
N LYS A 146 0.49 -13.39 11.37
CA LYS A 146 0.15 -13.71 12.78
C LYS A 146 -1.22 -13.20 13.20
N GLY A 147 -1.79 -12.32 12.41
CA GLY A 147 -3.13 -11.80 12.62
C GLY A 147 -3.58 -10.94 11.47
N VAL A 148 -4.84 -11.06 11.11
CA VAL A 148 -5.44 -10.32 9.99
C VAL A 148 -6.81 -9.80 10.43
N LYS A 149 -7.11 -8.57 10.05
CA LYS A 149 -8.44 -7.99 10.16
C LYS A 149 -8.83 -7.38 8.83
N ILE A 150 -9.99 -7.73 8.33
CA ILE A 150 -10.57 -7.19 7.11
C ILE A 150 -11.92 -6.57 7.45
N MET A 151 -12.13 -5.35 7.01
CA MET A 151 -13.40 -4.63 7.19
C MET A 151 -13.89 -4.12 5.84
N VAL A 152 -15.14 -4.40 5.55
CA VAL A 152 -15.81 -3.97 4.32
C VAL A 152 -17.01 -3.13 4.69
N SER A 153 -17.13 -1.94 4.10
CA SER A 153 -18.17 -0.95 4.42
C SER A 153 -18.81 -0.40 3.16
N GLY A 154 -20.14 -0.33 3.14
CA GLY A 154 -20.90 0.19 2.01
C GLY A 154 -22.19 -0.60 1.78
N ARG A 155 -22.75 -0.51 0.58
CA ARG A 155 -23.94 -1.26 0.15
C ARG A 155 -23.56 -2.70 -0.22
N LEU A 156 -23.34 -3.53 0.80
CA LEU A 156 -22.86 -4.91 0.65
C LEU A 156 -23.90 -5.78 -0.07
N GLY A 157 -23.49 -6.36 -1.20
CA GLY A 157 -24.38 -7.19 -2.03
C GLY A 157 -25.50 -6.42 -2.73
N GLY A 158 -25.40 -5.09 -2.84
CA GLY A 158 -26.41 -4.23 -3.45
C GLY A 158 -27.55 -3.83 -2.50
N ALA A 159 -27.45 -4.11 -1.20
CA ALA A 159 -28.46 -3.72 -0.21
C ALA A 159 -28.68 -2.20 -0.21
N GLU A 160 -29.91 -1.74 0.00
CA GLU A 160 -30.24 -0.31 0.04
C GLU A 160 -29.55 0.41 1.21
N ILE A 161 -29.52 -0.25 2.36
CA ILE A 161 -28.89 0.30 3.57
C ILE A 161 -27.43 -0.13 3.62
N ALA A 162 -26.53 0.84 3.71
CA ALA A 162 -25.12 0.60 3.89
C ALA A 162 -24.83 0.02 5.28
N ARG A 163 -23.93 -0.94 5.34
CA ARG A 163 -23.48 -1.52 6.59
C ARG A 163 -21.97 -1.82 6.54
N SER A 164 -21.38 -2.04 7.70
CA SER A 164 -20.00 -2.46 7.85
C SER A 164 -19.94 -3.86 8.42
N GLU A 165 -19.24 -4.76 7.74
CA GLU A 165 -18.94 -6.10 8.25
C GLU A 165 -17.43 -6.28 8.34
N TRP A 166 -16.96 -6.97 9.36
CA TRP A 166 -15.55 -7.23 9.57
C TRP A 166 -15.31 -8.65 10.08
N TYR A 167 -14.18 -9.20 9.69
CA TYR A 167 -13.65 -10.45 10.22
C TYR A 167 -12.24 -10.20 10.76
N GLN A 168 -11.93 -10.85 11.85
CA GLN A 168 -10.61 -10.81 12.47
C GLN A 168 -10.23 -12.20 12.92
N GLU A 169 -9.00 -12.59 12.62
CA GLU A 169 -8.43 -13.85 13.05
C GLU A 169 -6.99 -13.61 13.51
N GLY A 170 -6.56 -14.36 14.54
CA GLY A 170 -5.26 -14.17 15.15
C GLY A 170 -5.14 -12.91 16.01
N ARG A 171 -3.90 -12.56 16.36
CA ARG A 171 -3.58 -11.42 17.23
C ARG A 171 -3.32 -10.17 16.40
N LEU A 172 -3.90 -9.04 16.78
CA LEU A 172 -3.67 -7.75 16.13
C LEU A 172 -3.42 -6.64 17.17
N PRO A 173 -2.18 -6.46 17.65
CA PRO A 173 -1.84 -5.53 18.71
C PRO A 173 -1.68 -4.09 18.17
N LEU A 174 -2.79 -3.39 17.91
CA LEU A 174 -2.78 -2.06 17.31
C LEU A 174 -2.06 -1.00 18.16
N HIS A 175 -2.09 -1.14 19.49
CA HIS A 175 -1.46 -0.20 20.43
C HIS A 175 0.03 -0.46 20.67
N THR A 176 0.56 -1.58 20.19
CA THR A 176 1.98 -1.96 20.39
C THR A 176 2.84 -1.36 19.28
N LEU A 177 3.76 -0.46 19.61
CA LEU A 177 4.65 0.20 18.66
C LEU A 177 5.58 -0.76 17.92
N LYS A 178 6.13 -1.76 18.63
CA LYS A 178 7.06 -2.74 18.05
C LYS A 178 6.40 -3.72 17.07
N ALA A 179 5.07 -3.79 17.05
CA ALA A 179 4.34 -4.68 16.16
C ALA A 179 4.41 -4.16 14.72
N ASP A 180 4.87 -4.99 13.79
CA ASP A 180 4.81 -4.68 12.37
C ASP A 180 3.41 -4.96 11.84
N ILE A 181 2.64 -3.88 11.74
CA ILE A 181 1.28 -3.92 11.20
C ILE A 181 1.26 -3.13 9.92
N ASP A 182 0.88 -3.83 8.87
CA ASP A 182 0.62 -3.26 7.56
C ASP A 182 -0.85 -2.90 7.40
N TYR A 183 -1.13 -1.83 6.65
CA TYR A 183 -2.49 -1.32 6.45
C TYR A 183 -2.73 -0.97 5.00
N GLY A 184 -3.84 -1.46 4.46
CA GLY A 184 -4.28 -1.19 3.09
C GLY A 184 -5.71 -0.69 3.03
N LEU A 185 -5.96 0.21 2.09
CA LEU A 185 -7.28 0.73 1.75
C LEU A 185 -7.55 0.49 0.27
N GLY A 186 -8.64 -0.21 -0.03
CA GLY A 186 -9.13 -0.43 -1.39
C GLY A 186 -10.55 0.11 -1.56
N GLU A 187 -10.85 0.65 -2.71
CA GLU A 187 -12.19 1.11 -3.08
C GLU A 187 -12.73 0.24 -4.23
N ALA A 188 -13.87 -0.39 -4.00
CA ALA A 188 -14.60 -1.13 -5.03
C ALA A 188 -15.74 -0.26 -5.56
N ARG A 189 -15.58 0.29 -6.75
CA ARG A 189 -16.62 1.07 -7.43
C ARG A 189 -17.60 0.12 -8.10
N THR A 190 -18.76 -0.03 -7.50
CA THR A 190 -19.85 -0.90 -8.01
C THR A 190 -20.99 -0.07 -8.61
N THR A 191 -21.88 -0.72 -9.32
CA THR A 191 -23.10 -0.07 -9.87
C THR A 191 -24.00 0.53 -8.79
N TYR A 192 -23.91 0.04 -7.55
CA TYR A 192 -24.71 0.49 -6.41
C TYR A 192 -23.99 1.52 -5.53
N GLY A 193 -22.78 1.92 -5.89
CA GLY A 193 -21.95 2.87 -5.13
C GLY A 193 -20.58 2.30 -4.80
N VAL A 194 -19.83 3.04 -3.98
CA VAL A 194 -18.47 2.68 -3.57
C VAL A 194 -18.52 1.84 -2.29
N ILE A 195 -17.77 0.72 -2.31
CA ILE A 195 -17.55 -0.12 -1.14
C ILE A 195 -16.09 0.05 -0.71
N GLY A 196 -15.86 0.52 0.52
CA GLY A 196 -14.53 0.65 1.11
C GLY A 196 -14.07 -0.66 1.74
N VAL A 197 -12.86 -1.07 1.43
CA VAL A 197 -12.18 -2.25 2.01
C VAL A 197 -10.98 -1.79 2.79
N LYS A 198 -10.92 -2.10 4.08
CA LYS A 198 -9.79 -1.83 4.96
C LYS A 198 -9.19 -3.14 5.43
N VAL A 199 -7.87 -3.27 5.29
CA VAL A 199 -7.14 -4.49 5.66
C VAL A 199 -6.02 -4.12 6.62
N TRP A 200 -5.85 -4.91 7.66
CA TRP A 200 -4.73 -4.86 8.60
C TRP A 200 -4.09 -6.23 8.62
N VAL A 201 -2.79 -6.29 8.40
CA VAL A 201 -1.99 -7.53 8.45
C VAL A 201 -0.90 -7.36 9.49
N TYR A 202 -0.89 -8.22 10.49
CA TYR A 202 0.16 -8.28 11.49
C TYR A 202 1.19 -9.34 11.08
N LYS A 203 2.40 -8.88 10.78
CA LYS A 203 3.52 -9.73 10.33
C LYS A 203 4.34 -10.29 11.51
N GLY A 204 4.34 -9.59 12.63
CA GLY A 204 5.08 -9.98 13.84
C GLY A 204 5.66 -8.79 14.58
N ASP A 205 6.39 -9.04 15.65
CA ASP A 205 7.10 -8.00 16.37
C ASP A 205 8.49 -7.81 15.77
N LEU A 206 8.86 -6.57 15.48
CA LEU A 206 10.22 -6.20 15.14
C LEU A 206 11.03 -6.07 16.43
N LEU A 207 11.94 -7.00 16.65
CA LEU A 207 12.95 -6.86 17.69
C LEU A 207 13.96 -5.82 17.18
N LYS A 208 14.07 -4.67 17.83
CA LYS A 208 15.25 -3.82 17.65
C LYS A 208 16.45 -4.66 18.11
N GLU A 209 17.30 -5.08 17.17
CA GLU A 209 18.63 -5.51 17.53
C GLU A 209 19.23 -4.37 18.36
N LYS A 210 19.46 -4.63 19.63
CA LYS A 210 20.32 -3.77 20.43
C LYS A 210 21.65 -3.76 19.69
N SER A 211 21.95 -2.65 19.01
CA SER A 211 23.31 -2.42 18.53
C SER A 211 24.18 -2.65 19.74
N ARG A 212 24.89 -3.76 19.79
CA ARG A 212 26.06 -3.95 20.65
C ARG A 212 27.07 -2.89 20.20
N ARG A 213 26.91 -1.68 20.68
CA ARG A 213 28.04 -0.78 20.74
C ARG A 213 28.99 -1.50 21.69
N ALA A 214 29.98 -2.12 21.10
CA ALA A 214 31.13 -2.61 21.80
C ALA A 214 31.64 -1.47 22.67
N SER A 215 31.55 -1.66 23.96
CA SER A 215 32.44 -1.00 24.92
C SER A 215 33.82 -1.54 24.60
N ALA A 216 34.64 -0.75 23.96
CA ALA A 216 36.08 -0.82 23.97
C ALA A 216 36.58 0.53 24.40
#